data_adfa16f02de7069463a9932fac4e3120
#
_entry.id   adfa16f02de7069463a9932fac4e3120
#
_cell.length_a   1.000
_cell.length_b   1.000
_cell.length_c   1.000
_cell.angle_alpha   90.00
_cell.angle_beta   90.00
_cell.angle_gamma   90.00
#
_symmetry.space_group_name_H-M   'P 1'
#
loop_
_entity.id
_entity.type
_entity.pdbx_description
1 polymer ?
#
loop_
_entity_poly.entity_id
_entity_poly.type
_entity_poly.pdbx_seq_one_letter_code
_entity_poly.pdbx_strand_id
1 'polypeptide(L)'
;MPDTKTISDNAYKGYSEVVELNGLNQAQAFDASKMWMAKVFTSANNVIQYADKENGTIIGKGNFSLKCPSDVKGMNCIAYTSTRAEFTLKIEVKDQKARLTFSEVHQAVNNYPFFEDKSKKIVDEQIKDMVKNYRADILSQKSQSNDW
;
A
#
# COMPACT_ATOMS: atom_id res chain seq x y z
N MET A 1 34.04 -1.60 1.51
CA MET A 1 32.88 -1.37 0.62
C MET A 1 31.92 -2.53 0.75
N PRO A 2 30.69 -2.29 1.22
CA PRO A 2 29.73 -3.39 1.25
C PRO A 2 29.44 -3.85 -0.17
N ASP A 3 29.30 -5.14 -0.37
CA ASP A 3 28.94 -5.65 -1.67
C ASP A 3 27.46 -5.36 -1.99
N THR A 4 27.09 -5.49 -3.24
CA THR A 4 25.73 -5.21 -3.71
C THR A 4 24.68 -6.09 -3.01
N LYS A 5 25.07 -7.32 -2.67
CA LYS A 5 24.18 -8.26 -1.99
C LYS A 5 23.83 -7.81 -0.57
N THR A 6 24.82 -7.31 0.19
CA THR A 6 24.59 -6.79 1.54
C THR A 6 23.67 -5.59 1.53
N ILE A 7 23.86 -4.67 0.57
CA ILE A 7 22.99 -3.51 0.42
C ILE A 7 21.56 -3.96 0.10
N SER A 8 21.40 -4.88 -0.84
CA SER A 8 20.10 -5.43 -1.23
C SER A 8 19.40 -6.11 -0.06
N ASP A 9 20.16 -6.86 0.78
CA ASP A 9 19.59 -7.57 1.92
C ASP A 9 19.06 -6.62 3.00
N ASN A 10 19.61 -5.41 3.10
CA ASN A 10 19.19 -4.41 4.08
C ASN A 10 18.06 -3.50 3.59
N ALA A 11 17.68 -3.61 2.33
CA ALA A 11 16.61 -2.79 1.76
C ALA A 11 15.24 -3.24 2.28
N TYR A 12 14.30 -2.30 2.35
CA TYR A 12 12.90 -2.63 2.64
C TYR A 12 12.36 -3.56 1.55
N LYS A 13 11.80 -4.68 1.96
CA LYS A 13 11.37 -5.74 1.02
C LYS A 13 9.91 -5.67 0.61
N GLY A 14 9.10 -4.90 1.33
CA GLY A 14 7.67 -4.85 1.10
C GLY A 14 6.89 -5.53 2.22
N TYR A 15 5.61 -5.78 1.96
CA TYR A 15 4.70 -6.27 2.99
C TYR A 15 3.54 -7.00 2.34
N SER A 16 3.08 -8.07 2.97
CA SER A 16 1.92 -8.81 2.53
C SER A 16 1.06 -9.19 3.73
N GLU A 17 -0.26 -9.05 3.57
CA GLU A 17 -1.19 -9.39 4.64
C GLU A 17 -2.50 -9.92 4.05
N VAL A 18 -3.08 -10.94 4.71
CA VAL A 18 -4.42 -11.43 4.40
C VAL A 18 -5.41 -10.71 5.30
N VAL A 19 -6.43 -10.13 4.69
CA VAL A 19 -7.48 -9.37 5.39
C VAL A 19 -8.79 -10.15 5.31
N GLU A 20 -9.43 -10.37 6.46
CA GLU A 20 -10.73 -11.02 6.51
C GLU A 20 -11.83 -10.03 6.09
N LEU A 21 -12.67 -10.43 5.14
CA LEU A 21 -13.78 -9.63 4.62
C LEU A 21 -15.09 -10.41 4.77
N ASN A 22 -15.44 -10.72 6.00
CA ASN A 22 -16.60 -11.56 6.32
C ASN A 22 -17.89 -11.05 5.68
N GLY A 23 -18.60 -11.94 5.01
CA GLY A 23 -19.87 -11.61 4.37
C GLY A 23 -19.76 -11.09 2.94
N LEU A 24 -18.56 -10.99 2.38
CA LEU A 24 -18.36 -10.56 0.99
C LEU A 24 -17.90 -11.74 0.14
N ASN A 25 -18.57 -11.97 -0.99
CA ASN A 25 -18.07 -12.93 -1.97
C ASN A 25 -16.96 -12.30 -2.81
N GLN A 26 -16.31 -13.10 -3.64
CA GLN A 26 -15.19 -12.64 -4.46
C GLN A 26 -15.56 -11.45 -5.34
N ALA A 27 -16.70 -11.49 -6.01
CA ALA A 27 -17.12 -10.41 -6.90
C ALA A 27 -17.37 -9.10 -6.15
N GLN A 28 -18.01 -9.17 -4.99
CA GLN A 28 -18.25 -8.01 -4.14
C GLN A 28 -16.95 -7.43 -3.60
N ALA A 29 -16.05 -8.30 -3.13
CA ALA A 29 -14.74 -7.89 -2.63
C ALA A 29 -13.91 -7.25 -3.75
N PHE A 30 -13.98 -7.78 -4.97
CA PHE A 30 -13.28 -7.22 -6.11
C PHE A 30 -13.77 -5.80 -6.43
N ASP A 31 -15.08 -5.61 -6.55
CA ASP A 31 -15.65 -4.30 -6.89
C ASP A 31 -15.33 -3.26 -5.80
N ALA A 32 -15.46 -3.64 -4.53
CA ALA A 32 -15.15 -2.77 -3.40
C ALA A 32 -13.67 -2.40 -3.37
N SER A 33 -12.79 -3.36 -3.64
CA SER A 33 -11.34 -3.13 -3.68
C SER A 33 -10.95 -2.19 -4.81
N LYS A 34 -11.54 -2.35 -5.99
CA LYS A 34 -11.29 -1.48 -7.12
C LYS A 34 -11.74 -0.05 -6.81
N MET A 35 -12.90 0.10 -6.17
CA MET A 35 -13.39 1.41 -5.75
C MET A 35 -12.47 2.05 -4.71
N TRP A 36 -12.01 1.28 -3.73
CA TRP A 36 -11.07 1.78 -2.73
C TRP A 36 -9.78 2.28 -3.38
N MET A 37 -9.23 1.48 -4.30
CA MET A 37 -7.99 1.85 -4.98
C MET A 37 -8.19 3.14 -5.79
N ALA A 38 -9.31 3.29 -6.45
CA ALA A 38 -9.63 4.50 -7.21
C ALA A 38 -9.75 5.74 -6.31
N LYS A 39 -10.24 5.59 -5.08
CA LYS A 39 -10.33 6.70 -4.11
C LYS A 39 -8.98 7.06 -3.51
N VAL A 40 -8.19 6.06 -3.16
CA VAL A 40 -6.92 6.25 -2.45
C VAL A 40 -5.82 6.68 -3.42
N PHE A 41 -5.83 6.15 -4.64
CA PHE A 41 -4.82 6.44 -5.66
C PHE A 41 -5.36 7.48 -6.63
N THR A 42 -5.55 8.71 -6.14
CA THR A 42 -6.15 9.81 -6.91
C THR A 42 -5.15 10.65 -7.69
N SER A 43 -3.85 10.53 -7.41
CA SER A 43 -2.85 11.33 -8.12
C SER A 43 -2.66 10.79 -9.54
N ALA A 44 -2.21 11.67 -10.46
CA ALA A 44 -2.00 11.30 -11.86
C ALA A 44 -1.01 10.15 -12.05
N ASN A 45 -0.14 9.92 -11.07
CA ASN A 45 0.86 8.85 -11.10
C ASN A 45 0.39 7.54 -10.46
N ASN A 46 -0.83 7.52 -9.92
CA ASN A 46 -1.39 6.36 -9.25
C ASN A 46 -2.45 5.76 -10.16
N VAL A 47 -2.10 4.67 -10.83
CA VAL A 47 -3.00 4.06 -11.82
C VAL A 47 -3.19 2.58 -11.53
N ILE A 48 -4.41 2.12 -11.79
CA ILE A 48 -4.70 0.68 -11.85
C ILE A 48 -4.16 0.20 -13.18
N GLN A 49 -3.17 -0.70 -13.14
CA GLN A 49 -2.50 -1.22 -14.32
C GLN A 49 -3.12 -2.50 -14.86
N TYR A 50 -3.78 -3.24 -13.98
CA TYR A 50 -4.37 -4.53 -14.32
C TYR A 50 -5.54 -4.81 -13.40
N ALA A 51 -6.65 -5.27 -13.97
CA ALA A 51 -7.79 -5.68 -13.17
C ALA A 51 -8.47 -6.87 -13.86
N ASP A 52 -8.61 -7.98 -13.15
CA ASP A 52 -9.20 -9.21 -13.66
C ASP A 52 -10.23 -9.70 -12.64
N LYS A 53 -11.49 -9.40 -12.89
CA LYS A 53 -12.57 -9.72 -11.96
C LYS A 53 -12.77 -11.23 -11.83
N GLU A 54 -12.61 -11.97 -12.91
CA GLU A 54 -12.80 -13.43 -12.90
C GLU A 54 -11.81 -14.10 -11.97
N ASN A 55 -10.54 -13.68 -12.01
CA ASN A 55 -9.49 -14.23 -11.15
C ASN A 55 -9.32 -13.46 -9.85
N GLY A 56 -10.06 -12.37 -9.67
CA GLY A 56 -10.02 -11.60 -8.43
C GLY A 56 -8.71 -10.87 -8.18
N THR A 57 -8.07 -10.35 -9.22
CA THR A 57 -6.76 -9.70 -9.10
C THR A 57 -6.79 -8.27 -9.60
N ILE A 58 -6.23 -7.35 -8.79
CA ILE A 58 -6.04 -5.95 -9.17
C ILE A 58 -4.60 -5.59 -8.89
N ILE A 59 -3.93 -4.94 -9.84
CA ILE A 59 -2.57 -4.44 -9.66
C ILE A 59 -2.55 -2.95 -9.99
N GLY A 60 -2.01 -2.16 -9.08
CA GLY A 60 -1.87 -0.74 -9.28
C GLY A 60 -0.58 -0.20 -8.70
N LYS A 61 -0.19 0.99 -9.11
CA LYS A 61 0.95 1.70 -8.56
C LYS A 61 0.47 2.89 -7.76
N GLY A 62 1.07 3.08 -6.61
CA GLY A 62 0.75 4.18 -5.73
C GLY A 62 1.97 4.83 -5.15
N ASN A 63 1.75 5.92 -4.44
CA ASN A 63 2.83 6.61 -3.75
C ASN A 63 2.27 7.34 -2.53
N PHE A 64 3.15 7.67 -1.59
CA PHE A 64 2.83 8.51 -0.45
C PHE A 64 4.07 9.25 0.01
N SER A 65 3.87 10.41 0.65
CA SER A 65 4.97 11.12 1.32
C SER A 65 5.22 10.50 2.68
N LEU A 66 6.49 10.37 3.06
CA LEU A 66 6.83 9.86 4.38
C LEU A 66 6.37 10.85 5.45
N LYS A 67 5.84 10.32 6.55
CA LYS A 67 5.50 11.14 7.71
C LYS A 67 6.75 11.48 8.50
N CYS A 68 6.73 12.65 9.14
CA CYS A 68 7.81 13.00 10.04
C CYS A 68 7.76 12.10 11.28
N PRO A 69 8.87 11.45 11.66
CA PRO A 69 8.89 10.66 12.88
C PRO A 69 8.63 11.53 14.11
N SER A 70 8.00 10.96 15.13
CA SER A 70 7.62 11.69 16.35
C SER A 70 8.82 12.26 17.11
N ASP A 71 10.00 11.65 16.94
CA ASP A 71 11.25 12.08 17.60
C ASP A 71 12.05 13.10 16.79
N VAL A 72 11.54 13.50 15.63
CA VAL A 72 12.20 14.48 14.74
C VAL A 72 11.34 15.74 14.70
N LYS A 73 11.96 16.91 14.83
CA LYS A 73 11.26 18.20 14.88
C LYS A 73 11.92 19.23 13.98
N GLY A 74 11.13 20.27 13.63
CA GLY A 74 11.61 21.42 12.90
C GLY A 74 12.01 21.09 11.49
N MET A 75 13.08 21.70 11.02
CA MET A 75 13.54 21.55 9.64
C MET A 75 13.97 20.14 9.30
N ASN A 76 14.32 19.33 10.29
CA ASN A 76 14.71 17.94 10.07
C ASN A 76 13.54 17.09 9.55
N CYS A 77 12.30 17.52 9.79
CA CYS A 77 11.12 16.85 9.23
C CYS A 77 11.09 16.92 7.71
N ILE A 78 11.65 17.96 7.11
CA ILE A 78 11.60 18.16 5.65
C ILE A 78 12.27 17.00 4.92
N ALA A 79 13.35 16.45 5.49
CA ALA A 79 14.03 15.31 4.90
C ALA A 79 13.09 14.11 4.71
N TYR A 80 12.14 13.94 5.63
CA TYR A 80 11.14 12.85 5.53
C TYR A 80 9.94 13.26 4.68
N THR A 81 9.33 14.40 4.98
CA THR A 81 8.08 14.80 4.32
C THR A 81 8.25 15.16 2.84
N SER A 82 9.45 15.49 2.40
CA SER A 82 9.76 15.70 0.99
C SER A 82 10.11 14.41 0.24
N THR A 83 10.28 13.31 0.96
CA THR A 83 10.57 12.01 0.37
C THR A 83 9.27 11.28 0.06
N ARG A 84 9.12 10.82 -1.17
CA ARG A 84 7.95 10.03 -1.56
C ARG A 84 8.37 8.58 -1.78
N ALA A 85 7.54 7.68 -1.29
CA ALA A 85 7.68 6.25 -1.55
C ALA A 85 6.73 5.86 -2.68
N GLU A 86 7.23 5.13 -3.65
CA GLU A 86 6.42 4.50 -4.70
C GLU A 86 6.38 3.00 -4.46
N PHE A 87 5.28 2.36 -4.85
CA PHE A 87 5.11 0.93 -4.65
C PHE A 87 4.14 0.37 -5.68
N THR A 88 4.21 -0.96 -5.84
CA THR A 88 3.20 -1.72 -6.57
C THR A 88 2.33 -2.43 -5.54
N LEU A 89 1.00 -2.29 -5.66
CA LEU A 89 0.05 -2.98 -4.81
C LEU A 89 -0.72 -4.00 -5.65
N LYS A 90 -0.66 -5.25 -5.21
CA LYS A 90 -1.46 -6.33 -5.77
C LYS A 90 -2.52 -6.73 -4.75
N ILE A 91 -3.78 -6.67 -5.14
CA ILE A 91 -4.90 -7.16 -4.32
C ILE A 91 -5.45 -8.41 -4.98
N GLU A 92 -5.45 -9.50 -4.22
CA GLU A 92 -6.03 -10.76 -4.66
C GLU A 92 -7.21 -11.07 -3.76
N VAL A 93 -8.41 -11.20 -4.33
CA VAL A 93 -9.62 -11.43 -3.55
C VAL A 93 -10.16 -12.84 -3.77
N LYS A 94 -10.69 -13.40 -2.70
CA LYS A 94 -11.44 -14.65 -2.69
C LYS A 94 -12.72 -14.40 -1.89
N ASP A 95 -13.57 -15.43 -1.78
CA ASP A 95 -14.73 -15.31 -0.91
C ASP A 95 -14.28 -15.03 0.52
N GLN A 96 -14.76 -13.93 1.08
CA GLN A 96 -14.58 -13.49 2.47
C GLN A 96 -13.14 -13.14 2.87
N LYS A 97 -12.23 -12.95 1.91
CA LYS A 97 -10.86 -12.53 2.24
C LYS A 97 -10.15 -11.90 1.05
N ALA A 98 -9.12 -11.13 1.36
CA ALA A 98 -8.24 -10.54 0.36
C ALA A 98 -6.80 -10.59 0.85
N ARG A 99 -5.87 -10.71 -0.07
CA ARG A 99 -4.44 -10.57 0.24
C ARG A 99 -3.92 -9.32 -0.45
N LEU A 100 -3.32 -8.43 0.32
CA LEU A 100 -2.67 -7.24 -0.20
C LEU A 100 -1.16 -7.47 -0.17
N THR A 101 -0.50 -7.24 -1.30
CA THR A 101 0.95 -7.40 -1.41
C THR A 101 1.55 -6.10 -1.94
N PHE A 102 2.38 -5.47 -1.12
CA PHE A 102 3.14 -4.27 -1.48
C PHE A 102 4.54 -4.69 -1.87
N SER A 103 4.94 -4.38 -3.09
CA SER A 103 6.25 -4.75 -3.63
C SER A 103 6.86 -3.59 -4.37
N GLU A 104 8.10 -3.74 -4.81
CA GLU A 104 8.84 -2.73 -5.57
C GLU A 104 8.82 -1.37 -4.87
N VAL A 105 8.93 -1.37 -3.54
CA VAL A 105 8.91 -0.16 -2.73
C VAL A 105 10.23 0.57 -2.88
N HIS A 106 10.18 1.82 -3.33
CA HIS A 106 11.38 2.60 -3.62
C HIS A 106 11.12 4.09 -3.48
N GLN A 107 12.19 4.86 -3.43
CA GLN A 107 12.12 6.33 -3.40
C GLN A 107 11.78 6.84 -4.81
N ALA A 108 10.83 7.76 -4.89
CA ALA A 108 10.36 8.28 -6.18
C ALA A 108 11.44 9.00 -6.96
N VAL A 109 12.31 9.76 -6.28
CA VAL A 109 13.27 10.66 -6.92
C VAL A 109 14.40 9.93 -7.63
N ASN A 110 14.83 8.75 -7.14
CA ASN A 110 16.03 8.07 -7.64
C ASN A 110 15.81 6.57 -7.86
N ASN A 111 14.61 6.06 -7.60
CA ASN A 111 14.27 4.63 -7.66
C ASN A 111 15.09 3.74 -6.73
N TYR A 112 15.78 4.32 -5.76
CA TYR A 112 16.54 3.54 -4.78
C TYR A 112 15.60 2.98 -3.72
N PRO A 113 15.85 1.76 -3.25
CA PRO A 113 15.09 1.21 -2.14
C PRO A 113 15.39 1.98 -0.84
N PHE A 114 14.60 1.73 0.19
CA PHE A 114 14.80 2.34 1.50
C PHE A 114 15.75 1.46 2.31
N PHE A 115 16.88 2.02 2.73
CA PHE A 115 17.92 1.31 3.49
C PHE A 115 18.03 1.77 4.93
N GLU A 116 17.75 3.05 5.21
CA GLU A 116 17.85 3.61 6.54
C GLU A 116 16.76 3.02 7.43
N ASP A 117 17.14 2.56 8.62
CA ASP A 117 16.21 1.89 9.53
C ASP A 117 14.99 2.74 9.88
N LYS A 118 15.21 4.03 10.14
CA LYS A 118 14.10 4.95 10.47
C LYS A 118 13.14 5.11 9.30
N SER A 119 13.65 5.29 8.10
CA SER A 119 12.82 5.39 6.89
C SER A 119 12.06 4.09 6.61
N LYS A 120 12.72 2.95 6.77
CA LYS A 120 12.07 1.64 6.59
C LYS A 120 10.91 1.46 7.58
N LYS A 121 11.10 1.88 8.82
CA LYS A 121 10.07 1.79 9.84
C LYS A 121 8.85 2.66 9.50
N ILE A 122 9.11 3.90 9.04
CA ILE A 122 8.05 4.82 8.64
C ILE A 122 7.25 4.24 7.47
N VAL A 123 7.93 3.76 6.44
CA VAL A 123 7.31 3.15 5.26
C VAL A 123 6.46 1.95 5.68
N ASP A 124 6.99 1.08 6.51
CA ASP A 124 6.29 -0.12 6.98
C ASP A 124 5.03 0.25 7.76
N GLU A 125 5.12 1.21 8.66
CA GLU A 125 3.97 1.66 9.45
C GLU A 125 2.89 2.29 8.56
N GLN A 126 3.28 3.09 7.56
CA GLN A 126 2.32 3.71 6.65
C GLN A 126 1.64 2.68 5.75
N ILE A 127 2.37 1.66 5.31
CA ILE A 127 1.78 0.56 4.53
C ILE A 127 0.78 -0.23 5.38
N LYS A 128 1.13 -0.52 6.63
CA LYS A 128 0.23 -1.22 7.55
C LYS A 128 -1.03 -0.39 7.84
N ASP A 129 -0.89 0.92 7.97
CA ASP A 129 -2.03 1.82 8.13
C ASP A 129 -2.92 1.82 6.89
N MET A 130 -2.33 1.71 5.71
CA MET A 130 -3.07 1.60 4.45
C MET A 130 -3.92 0.32 4.41
N VAL A 131 -3.37 -0.79 4.90
CA VAL A 131 -4.11 -2.07 4.99
C VAL A 131 -5.30 -1.93 5.96
N LYS A 132 -5.10 -1.27 7.09
CA LYS A 132 -6.18 -1.01 8.05
C LYS A 132 -7.27 -0.14 7.43
N ASN A 133 -6.88 0.88 6.69
CA ASN A 133 -7.81 1.75 5.97
C ASN A 133 -8.61 0.97 4.93
N TYR A 134 -7.94 0.10 4.18
CA TYR A 134 -8.59 -0.79 3.21
C TYR A 134 -9.69 -1.60 3.87
N ARG A 135 -9.35 -2.30 4.94
CA ARG A 135 -10.33 -3.15 5.65
C ARG A 135 -11.53 -2.35 6.13
N ALA A 136 -11.28 -1.21 6.77
CA ALA A 136 -12.34 -0.36 7.30
C ALA A 136 -13.24 0.16 6.17
N ASP A 137 -12.66 0.60 5.06
CA ASP A 137 -13.42 1.13 3.93
C ASP A 137 -14.28 0.05 3.25
N ILE A 138 -13.70 -1.14 3.03
CA ILE A 138 -14.43 -2.25 2.42
C ILE A 138 -15.64 -2.65 3.27
N LEU A 139 -15.46 -2.76 4.58
CA LEU A 139 -16.55 -3.10 5.48
C LEU A 139 -17.59 -1.98 5.58
N SER A 140 -17.17 -0.72 5.47
CA SER A 140 -18.06 0.42 5.43
C SER A 140 -18.91 0.41 4.15
N GLN A 141 -18.32 0.09 3.01
CA GLN A 141 -19.07 -0.04 1.74
C GLN A 141 -20.16 -1.10 1.84
N LYS A 142 -19.86 -2.22 2.51
CA LYS A 142 -20.84 -3.28 2.73
C LYS A 142 -22.04 -2.77 3.54
N SER A 143 -21.79 -2.02 4.61
CA SER A 143 -22.86 -1.45 5.45
C SER A 143 -23.72 -0.46 4.66
N GLN A 144 -23.09 0.42 3.87
CA GLN A 144 -23.81 1.40 3.05
C GLN A 144 -24.69 0.71 2.02
N SER A 145 -24.22 -0.36 1.43
CA SER A 145 -24.95 -1.16 0.45
C SER A 145 -26.24 -1.75 1.03
N ASN A 146 -26.23 -2.05 2.33
CA ASN A 146 -27.37 -2.64 3.03
C ASN A 146 -28.36 -1.61 3.57
N ASP A 147 -27.99 -0.34 3.62
CA ASP A 147 -28.81 0.74 4.19
C ASP A 147 -29.78 1.36 3.17
N TRP A 148 -29.85 0.81 2.00
CA TRP A 148 -30.80 1.26 0.96
C TRP A 148 -32.24 0.95 1.37
#